data_fb9f30861971e889918ca51846863747
#
_entry.id   fb9f30861971e889918ca51846863747
#
_cell.length_a   1.000
_cell.length_b   1.000
_cell.length_c   1.000
_cell.angle_alpha   90.00
_cell.angle_beta   90.00
_cell.angle_gamma   90.00
#
_symmetry.space_group_name_H-M   'P 1'
#
loop_
_entity.id
_entity.type
_entity.pdbx_description
1 polymer ?
#
loop_
_entity_poly.entity_id
_entity_poly.type
_entity_poly.pdbx_seq_one_letter_code
_entity_poly.pdbx_strand_id
1 'polypeptide(L)'
;PPGNIVGKVLPGTGILILACSDVHIYQNTIRNNKSVGTGVVSYFMTEEAIKDSLYNPYTADVHIYNNVYDRWPGLPTLDYDVGKLLAVKYGRNTPDIIYDGMQDPEITTGLCIQNNGRARFTDLDIEHNFEEWYSPFLSNFSEDMSPHTCGNEHRLVSKEQQ
;
A
#
# COMPACT_ATOMS: atom_id res chain seq x y z
N PRO A 1 1.37 21.56 8.34
CA PRO A 1 2.39 22.56 8.13
C PRO A 1 3.26 22.19 6.93
N PRO A 2 3.73 23.18 6.12
CA PRO A 2 4.66 22.90 5.04
C PRO A 2 5.91 22.18 5.58
N GLY A 3 6.35 21.12 4.89
CA GLY A 3 7.52 20.32 5.30
C GLY A 3 7.23 19.13 6.22
N ASN A 4 5.95 18.85 6.53
CA ASN A 4 5.60 17.65 7.27
C ASN A 4 5.24 16.52 6.28
N ILE A 5 5.79 15.32 6.50
CA ILE A 5 5.48 14.08 5.75
C ILE A 5 3.97 13.81 5.64
N VAL A 6 3.20 14.11 6.69
CA VAL A 6 1.74 13.96 6.70
C VAL A 6 1.07 14.80 5.58
N GLY A 7 1.67 15.93 5.19
CA GLY A 7 1.18 16.75 4.09
C GLY A 7 1.39 16.13 2.69
N LYS A 8 2.19 15.07 2.59
CA LYS A 8 2.44 14.34 1.34
C LYS A 8 1.54 13.10 1.17
N VAL A 9 0.80 12.74 2.22
CA VAL A 9 -0.15 11.62 2.16
C VAL A 9 -1.26 11.94 1.18
N LEU A 10 -1.54 11.03 0.26
CA LEU A 10 -2.65 11.17 -0.68
C LEU A 10 -3.97 11.33 0.09
N PRO A 11 -4.67 12.48 -0.03
CA PRO A 11 -5.93 12.69 0.66
C PRO A 11 -6.96 11.62 0.30
N GLY A 12 -7.71 11.16 1.31
CA GLY A 12 -8.65 10.07 1.12
C GLY A 12 -8.03 8.68 1.20
N THR A 13 -6.81 8.56 1.73
CA THR A 13 -6.23 7.30 2.18
C THR A 13 -6.76 6.97 3.57
N GLY A 14 -7.22 5.74 3.76
CA GLY A 14 -7.77 5.27 5.04
C GLY A 14 -6.67 4.94 6.04
N ILE A 15 -5.81 4.00 5.68
CA ILE A 15 -4.65 3.57 6.47
C ILE A 15 -3.40 3.75 5.62
N LEU A 16 -2.38 4.38 6.16
CA LEU A 16 -1.06 4.46 5.54
C LEU A 16 -0.01 3.82 6.44
N ILE A 17 0.72 2.86 5.88
CA ILE A 17 1.94 2.30 6.44
C ILE A 17 3.10 2.89 5.65
N LEU A 18 3.96 3.64 6.33
CA LEU A 18 5.09 4.31 5.73
C LEU A 18 6.37 3.87 6.44
N ALA A 19 7.22 3.11 5.75
CA ALA A 19 8.50 2.64 6.23
C ALA A 19 8.43 2.07 7.67
N CYS A 20 7.46 1.20 7.90
CA CYS A 20 7.23 0.51 9.17
C CYS A 20 7.38 -0.99 8.99
N SER A 21 7.77 -1.68 10.05
CA SER A 21 7.83 -3.14 10.11
C SER A 21 6.99 -3.69 11.25
N ASP A 22 6.67 -5.00 11.16
CA ASP A 22 5.88 -5.72 12.16
C ASP A 22 4.49 -5.08 12.38
N VAL A 23 3.77 -4.86 11.28
CA VAL A 23 2.45 -4.21 11.29
C VAL A 23 1.35 -5.20 10.94
N HIS A 24 0.35 -5.31 11.80
CA HIS A 24 -0.83 -6.14 11.56
C HIS A 24 -2.08 -5.27 11.42
N ILE A 25 -2.77 -5.37 10.28
CA ILE A 25 -4.06 -4.72 10.01
C ILE A 25 -5.09 -5.82 9.84
N TYR A 26 -5.97 -5.99 10.82
CA TYR A 26 -6.94 -7.08 10.79
C TYR A 26 -8.28 -6.71 11.44
N GLN A 27 -9.33 -7.39 10.98
CA GLN A 27 -10.70 -7.25 11.51
C GLN A 27 -11.25 -5.82 11.47
N ASN A 28 -10.79 -4.99 10.53
CA ASN A 28 -11.28 -3.65 10.35
C ASN A 28 -12.36 -3.59 9.26
N THR A 29 -13.22 -2.58 9.37
CA THR A 29 -14.09 -2.14 8.29
C THR A 29 -13.55 -0.83 7.73
N ILE A 30 -12.95 -0.89 6.55
CA ILE A 30 -12.28 0.22 5.86
C ILE A 30 -13.20 0.67 4.73
N ARG A 31 -13.86 1.82 4.92
CA ARG A 31 -14.91 2.27 3.98
C ARG A 31 -14.79 3.73 3.59
N ASN A 32 -15.37 4.05 2.43
CA ASN A 32 -15.53 5.42 1.94
C ASN A 32 -14.22 6.21 1.85
N ASN A 33 -13.08 5.52 1.72
CA ASN A 33 -11.80 6.16 1.50
C ASN A 33 -11.73 6.60 0.04
N LYS A 34 -11.60 7.91 -0.17
CA LYS A 34 -11.79 8.50 -1.49
C LYS A 34 -10.72 8.09 -2.50
N SER A 35 -9.53 7.76 -2.02
CA SER A 35 -8.41 7.39 -2.88
C SER A 35 -8.00 5.92 -2.72
N VAL A 36 -7.62 5.53 -1.51
CA VAL A 36 -7.06 4.21 -1.20
C VAL A 36 -7.56 3.74 0.17
N GLY A 37 -7.95 2.50 0.31
CA GLY A 37 -8.30 1.90 1.60
C GLY A 37 -7.06 1.76 2.49
N THR A 38 -6.01 1.10 1.97
CA THR A 38 -4.73 0.89 2.67
C THR A 38 -3.58 1.10 1.69
N GLY A 39 -2.64 1.96 2.05
CA GLY A 39 -1.37 2.16 1.36
C GLY A 39 -0.22 1.59 2.17
N VAL A 40 0.64 0.80 1.55
CA VAL A 40 1.89 0.27 2.11
C VAL A 40 3.02 0.81 1.27
N VAL A 41 3.81 1.69 1.84
CA VAL A 41 4.82 2.44 1.08
C VAL A 41 6.11 2.60 1.86
N SER A 42 7.20 2.60 1.14
CA SER A 42 8.53 2.92 1.62
C SER A 42 8.71 4.43 1.85
N TYR A 43 9.77 4.80 2.55
CA TYR A 43 10.14 6.20 2.74
C TYR A 43 10.51 6.91 1.41
N PHE A 44 10.93 6.15 0.42
CA PHE A 44 11.30 6.69 -0.91
C PHE A 44 10.12 7.40 -1.59
N MET A 45 8.89 6.99 -1.30
CA MET A 45 7.68 7.67 -1.79
C MET A 45 7.51 9.10 -1.27
N THR A 46 8.27 9.50 -0.27
CA THR A 46 8.25 10.88 0.24
C THR A 46 9.11 11.84 -0.57
N GLU A 47 10.05 11.32 -1.39
CA GLU A 47 11.07 12.08 -2.10
C GLU A 47 11.97 12.93 -1.17
N GLU A 48 12.00 12.60 0.13
CA GLU A 48 12.84 13.28 1.12
C GLU A 48 14.16 12.53 1.32
N ALA A 49 15.22 13.28 1.55
CA ALA A 49 16.53 12.70 1.84
C ALA A 49 16.52 11.97 3.19
N ILE A 50 17.04 10.75 3.19
CA ILE A 50 17.29 9.99 4.42
C ILE A 50 18.53 10.59 5.10
N LYS A 51 18.33 11.16 6.29
CA LYS A 51 19.39 11.85 7.05
C LYS A 51 20.08 10.94 8.05
N ASP A 52 19.41 9.89 8.50
CA ASP A 52 19.93 8.92 9.45
C ASP A 52 20.29 7.63 8.69
N SER A 53 21.58 7.27 8.70
CA SER A 53 22.07 6.05 8.04
C SER A 53 21.63 4.75 8.70
N LEU A 54 21.07 4.82 9.92
CA LEU A 54 20.52 3.67 10.63
C LEU A 54 19.02 3.50 10.38
N TYR A 55 18.38 4.46 9.71
CA TYR A 55 16.96 4.39 9.40
C TYR A 55 16.69 3.42 8.25
N ASN A 56 15.85 2.42 8.49
CA ASN A 56 15.39 1.52 7.42
C ASN A 56 14.23 2.19 6.67
N PRO A 57 14.40 2.52 5.37
CA PRO A 57 13.38 3.19 4.58
C PRO A 57 12.30 2.26 4.02
N TYR A 58 12.45 0.96 4.16
CA TYR A 58 11.52 -0.02 3.62
C TYR A 58 10.39 -0.36 4.58
N THR A 59 9.32 -0.91 4.02
CA THR A 59 8.31 -1.62 4.81
C THR A 59 8.66 -3.10 4.84
N ALA A 60 8.47 -3.75 5.99
CA ALA A 60 8.73 -5.17 6.15
C ALA A 60 7.70 -5.80 7.10
N ASP A 61 7.45 -7.09 6.94
CA ASP A 61 6.58 -7.86 7.83
C ASP A 61 5.22 -7.20 8.09
N VAL A 62 4.56 -6.79 6.99
CA VAL A 62 3.25 -6.15 7.01
C VAL A 62 2.17 -7.17 6.68
N HIS A 63 1.22 -7.35 7.59
CA HIS A 63 0.14 -8.33 7.49
C HIS A 63 -1.22 -7.64 7.40
N ILE A 64 -1.94 -7.86 6.29
CA ILE A 64 -3.28 -7.31 6.05
C ILE A 64 -4.26 -8.47 5.88
N TYR A 65 -5.11 -8.73 6.89
CA TYR A 65 -5.96 -9.90 6.85
C TYR A 65 -7.32 -9.72 7.55
N ASN A 66 -8.32 -10.45 7.07
CA ASN A 66 -9.67 -10.47 7.63
C ASN A 66 -10.33 -9.07 7.71
N ASN A 67 -9.96 -8.15 6.83
CA ASN A 67 -10.59 -6.83 6.75
C ASN A 67 -11.76 -6.83 5.74
N VAL A 68 -12.68 -5.91 5.93
CA VAL A 68 -13.76 -5.62 4.99
C VAL A 68 -13.51 -4.26 4.34
N TYR A 69 -13.39 -4.25 3.03
CA TYR A 69 -13.23 -3.03 2.25
C TYR A 69 -14.56 -2.68 1.56
N ASP A 70 -15.01 -1.44 1.78
CA ASP A 70 -16.18 -0.87 1.11
C ASP A 70 -15.73 0.39 0.36
N ARG A 71 -15.56 0.23 -0.95
CA ARG A 71 -14.90 1.22 -1.80
C ARG A 71 -15.75 2.46 -2.01
N TRP A 72 -15.07 3.60 -2.07
CA TRP A 72 -15.64 4.84 -2.57
C TRP A 72 -16.09 4.67 -4.05
N PRO A 73 -17.35 5.02 -4.40
CA PRO A 73 -17.86 4.78 -5.76
C PRO A 73 -17.42 5.86 -6.78
N GLY A 74 -16.69 6.88 -6.36
CA GLY A 74 -16.24 7.99 -7.19
C GLY A 74 -14.80 7.84 -7.69
N LEU A 75 -14.29 8.91 -8.30
CA LEU A 75 -12.87 9.01 -8.65
C LEU A 75 -12.02 9.27 -7.39
N PRO A 76 -10.75 8.85 -7.38
CA PRO A 76 -9.81 9.25 -6.33
C PRO A 76 -9.58 10.76 -6.33
N THR A 77 -8.90 11.27 -5.30
CA THR A 77 -8.51 12.67 -5.22
C THR A 77 -7.51 13.00 -6.34
N LEU A 78 -7.77 14.10 -7.08
CA LEU A 78 -6.96 14.48 -8.24
C LEU A 78 -5.94 15.59 -7.93
N ASP A 79 -5.81 16.00 -6.67
CA ASP A 79 -4.91 17.08 -6.25
C ASP A 79 -3.44 16.66 -6.25
N TYR A 80 -3.16 15.36 -6.31
CA TYR A 80 -1.83 14.76 -6.30
C TYR A 80 -1.61 13.88 -7.52
N ASP A 81 -0.37 13.74 -7.97
CA ASP A 81 -0.03 12.98 -9.18
C ASP A 81 -0.36 11.49 -9.05
N VAL A 82 -0.15 10.90 -7.87
CA VAL A 82 -0.59 9.53 -7.58
C VAL A 82 -2.10 9.36 -7.77
N GLY A 83 -2.89 10.30 -7.28
CA GLY A 83 -4.35 10.28 -7.45
C GLY A 83 -4.78 10.41 -8.91
N LYS A 84 -4.13 11.28 -9.68
CA LYS A 84 -4.35 11.41 -11.12
C LYS A 84 -3.99 10.13 -11.86
N LEU A 85 -2.84 9.53 -11.52
CA LEU A 85 -2.39 8.26 -12.08
C LEU A 85 -3.42 7.15 -11.82
N LEU A 86 -3.87 7.00 -10.58
CA LEU A 86 -4.91 6.03 -10.21
C LEU A 86 -6.23 6.28 -10.97
N ALA A 87 -6.63 7.55 -11.13
CA ALA A 87 -7.83 7.89 -11.88
C ALA A 87 -7.72 7.51 -13.37
N VAL A 88 -6.57 7.76 -13.98
CA VAL A 88 -6.33 7.41 -15.39
C VAL A 88 -6.26 5.88 -15.58
N LYS A 89 -5.56 5.18 -14.68
CA LYS A 89 -5.35 3.73 -14.77
C LYS A 89 -6.61 2.94 -14.44
N TYR A 90 -7.31 3.30 -13.38
CA TYR A 90 -8.40 2.51 -12.79
C TYR A 90 -9.77 3.20 -12.85
N GLY A 91 -9.83 4.49 -13.15
CA GLY A 91 -11.07 5.24 -13.10
C GLY A 91 -11.71 5.22 -11.72
N ARG A 92 -12.96 4.76 -11.63
CA ARG A 92 -13.71 4.57 -10.38
C ARG A 92 -13.42 3.25 -9.67
N ASN A 93 -12.58 2.40 -10.26
CA ASN A 93 -12.26 1.08 -9.73
C ASN A 93 -10.88 1.05 -9.08
N THR A 94 -10.49 2.14 -8.42
CA THR A 94 -9.22 2.24 -7.69
C THR A 94 -9.04 1.04 -6.75
N PRO A 95 -7.86 0.42 -6.70
CA PRO A 95 -7.57 -0.67 -5.78
C PRO A 95 -7.76 -0.26 -4.32
N ASP A 96 -8.17 -1.23 -3.48
CA ASP A 96 -8.39 -1.03 -2.06
C ASP A 96 -7.08 -1.03 -1.28
N ILE A 97 -6.10 -1.83 -1.76
CA ILE A 97 -4.77 -1.97 -1.18
C ILE A 97 -3.75 -1.61 -2.26
N ILE A 98 -2.86 -0.68 -1.95
CA ILE A 98 -1.75 -0.27 -2.81
C ILE A 98 -0.43 -0.55 -2.10
N TYR A 99 0.50 -1.17 -2.81
CA TYR A 99 1.88 -1.39 -2.41
C TYR A 99 2.81 -0.67 -3.40
N ASP A 100 3.89 -0.07 -2.93
CA ASP A 100 4.84 0.60 -3.82
C ASP A 100 5.84 -0.33 -4.49
N GLY A 101 5.93 -1.60 -4.04
CA GLY A 101 6.85 -2.59 -4.60
C GLY A 101 8.27 -2.52 -4.07
N MET A 102 8.58 -1.53 -3.20
CA MET A 102 9.92 -1.36 -2.63
C MET A 102 10.15 -2.32 -1.48
N GLN A 103 10.95 -3.35 -1.72
CA GLN A 103 11.28 -4.36 -0.73
C GLN A 103 12.75 -4.26 -0.31
N ASP A 104 13.02 -4.41 0.99
CA ASP A 104 14.38 -4.52 1.51
C ASP A 104 15.03 -5.81 0.96
N PRO A 105 16.15 -5.71 0.22
CA PRO A 105 16.79 -6.87 -0.37
C PRO A 105 17.35 -7.86 0.66
N GLU A 106 17.51 -7.45 1.92
CA GLU A 106 18.02 -8.28 3.01
C GLU A 106 16.88 -8.98 3.79
N ILE A 107 15.62 -8.59 3.57
CA ILE A 107 14.46 -9.09 4.32
C ILE A 107 13.54 -9.90 3.40
N THR A 108 13.29 -11.14 3.76
CA THR A 108 12.42 -12.05 3.00
C THR A 108 10.94 -11.92 3.36
N THR A 109 10.61 -11.30 4.49
CA THR A 109 9.23 -11.12 4.96
C THR A 109 8.72 -9.75 4.52
N GLY A 110 8.07 -9.71 3.38
CA GLY A 110 7.50 -8.48 2.83
C GLY A 110 6.06 -8.22 3.28
N LEU A 111 5.20 -8.02 2.29
CA LEU A 111 3.77 -7.81 2.46
C LEU A 111 3.01 -9.15 2.39
N CYS A 112 2.15 -9.39 3.36
CA CYS A 112 1.27 -10.54 3.42
C CYS A 112 -0.20 -10.08 3.39
N ILE A 113 -0.98 -10.59 2.41
CA ILE A 113 -2.40 -10.25 2.22
C ILE A 113 -3.23 -11.53 2.24
N GLN A 114 -4.24 -11.60 3.11
CA GLN A 114 -5.08 -12.80 3.23
C GLN A 114 -6.50 -12.46 3.67
N ASN A 115 -7.50 -13.15 3.11
CA ASN A 115 -8.90 -13.13 3.56
C ASN A 115 -9.54 -11.73 3.67
N ASN A 116 -9.22 -10.80 2.79
CA ASN A 116 -9.80 -9.47 2.77
C ASN A 116 -11.04 -9.36 1.84
N GLY A 117 -11.77 -10.46 1.67
CA GLY A 117 -12.99 -10.51 0.87
C GLY A 117 -12.74 -10.23 -0.61
N ARG A 118 -13.34 -9.16 -1.13
CA ARG A 118 -13.21 -8.72 -2.53
C ARG A 118 -12.25 -7.55 -2.71
N ALA A 119 -11.36 -7.31 -1.74
CA ALA A 119 -10.38 -6.24 -1.85
C ALA A 119 -9.53 -6.40 -3.11
N ARG A 120 -9.36 -5.31 -3.84
CA ARG A 120 -8.46 -5.24 -5.00
C ARG A 120 -7.10 -4.72 -4.55
N PHE A 121 -6.08 -5.23 -5.18
CA PHE A 121 -4.68 -4.91 -4.90
C PHE A 121 -4.01 -4.33 -6.13
N THR A 122 -3.02 -3.50 -5.94
CA THR A 122 -2.03 -3.17 -6.95
C THR A 122 -0.66 -2.96 -6.32
N ASP A 123 0.34 -3.55 -6.95
CA ASP A 123 1.75 -3.24 -6.78
C ASP A 123 2.14 -2.23 -7.85
N LEU A 124 2.71 -1.11 -7.44
CA LEU A 124 3.15 -0.04 -8.32
C LEU A 124 4.52 -0.34 -8.94
N ASP A 125 5.25 -1.32 -8.39
CA ASP A 125 6.59 -1.71 -8.84
C ASP A 125 7.52 -0.49 -9.03
N ILE A 126 7.55 0.38 -8.02
CA ILE A 126 8.29 1.65 -8.07
C ILE A 126 9.79 1.40 -8.30
N GLU A 127 10.33 0.31 -7.79
CA GLU A 127 11.74 -0.04 -7.98
C GLU A 127 12.12 -0.11 -9.48
N HIS A 128 11.25 -0.73 -10.30
CA HIS A 128 11.49 -0.88 -11.74
C HIS A 128 10.89 0.26 -12.57
N ASN A 129 9.90 0.96 -12.04
CA ASN A 129 9.18 2.03 -12.74
C ASN A 129 9.56 3.43 -12.24
N PHE A 130 10.63 3.60 -11.46
CA PHE A 130 10.92 4.83 -10.72
C PHE A 130 10.93 6.10 -11.58
N GLU A 131 11.45 6.03 -12.80
CA GLU A 131 11.48 7.18 -13.71
C GLU A 131 10.15 7.39 -14.47
N GLU A 132 9.30 6.37 -14.54
CA GLU A 132 8.10 6.32 -15.38
C GLU A 132 6.82 6.00 -14.61
N TRP A 133 6.89 5.82 -13.28
CA TRP A 133 5.77 5.41 -12.45
C TRP A 133 4.55 6.33 -12.55
N TYR A 134 4.78 7.60 -12.86
CA TYR A 134 3.73 8.58 -13.08
C TYR A 134 3.06 8.46 -14.46
N SER A 135 3.59 7.64 -15.36
CA SER A 135 3.00 7.42 -16.68
C SER A 135 2.10 6.19 -16.68
N PRO A 136 0.77 6.34 -16.74
CA PRO A 136 -0.15 5.20 -16.68
C PRO A 136 -0.04 4.27 -17.89
N PHE A 137 0.58 4.72 -18.97
CA PHE A 137 0.78 3.94 -20.19
C PHE A 137 2.07 3.13 -20.19
N LEU A 138 3.07 3.59 -19.43
CA LEU A 138 4.41 3.00 -19.35
C LEU A 138 4.59 2.18 -18.07
N SER A 139 3.82 2.51 -17.00
CA SER A 139 3.93 1.82 -15.72
C SER A 139 3.37 0.40 -15.77
N ASN A 140 4.18 -0.54 -15.36
CA ASN A 140 3.84 -1.97 -15.32
C ASN A 140 3.32 -2.38 -13.94
N PHE A 141 2.13 -1.89 -13.57
CA PHE A 141 1.50 -2.22 -12.30
C PHE A 141 0.98 -3.65 -12.30
N SER A 142 1.23 -4.38 -11.22
CA SER A 142 0.72 -5.74 -11.03
C SER A 142 -0.50 -5.76 -10.10
N GLU A 143 -1.57 -6.43 -10.53
CA GLU A 143 -2.74 -6.74 -9.69
C GLU A 143 -2.66 -8.16 -9.11
N ASP A 144 -1.55 -8.88 -9.33
CA ASP A 144 -1.35 -10.23 -8.82
C ASP A 144 -0.98 -10.22 -7.33
N MET A 145 -1.87 -10.75 -6.50
CA MET A 145 -1.63 -10.92 -5.06
C MET A 145 -0.86 -12.19 -4.71
N SER A 146 -0.61 -13.09 -5.65
CA SER A 146 0.00 -14.40 -5.35
C SER A 146 1.38 -14.31 -4.69
N PRO A 147 2.26 -13.36 -5.05
CA PRO A 147 3.53 -13.16 -4.35
C PRO A 147 3.37 -12.71 -2.89
N HIS A 148 2.21 -12.14 -2.56
CA HIS A 148 1.92 -11.58 -1.24
C HIS A 148 0.97 -12.49 -0.42
N THR A 149 0.86 -13.76 -0.76
CA THR A 149 0.05 -14.71 0.03
C THR A 149 0.79 -15.09 1.30
N CYS A 150 0.10 -15.00 2.44
CA CYS A 150 0.67 -15.35 3.74
C CYS A 150 1.11 -16.84 3.80
N GLY A 151 2.31 -17.07 4.29
CA GLY A 151 2.81 -18.43 4.56
C GLY A 151 1.98 -19.15 5.65
N ASN A 152 2.11 -20.47 5.72
CA ASN A 152 1.34 -21.29 6.66
C ASN A 152 1.63 -20.98 8.14
N GLU A 153 2.72 -20.31 8.46
CA GLU A 153 3.13 -20.00 9.83
C GLU A 153 2.16 -19.03 10.53
N HIS A 154 1.49 -18.17 9.78
CA HIS A 154 0.51 -17.21 10.32
C HIS A 154 -0.88 -17.79 10.61
N ARG A 155 -1.14 -19.06 10.30
CA ARG A 155 -2.40 -19.73 10.65
C ARG A 155 -2.57 -19.99 12.15
N LEU A 156 -1.51 -19.87 12.94
CA LEU A 156 -1.55 -20.23 14.36
C LEU A 156 -2.01 -19.10 15.28
N VAL A 157 -1.79 -17.85 14.92
CA VAL A 157 -2.15 -16.70 15.78
C VAL A 157 -3.68 -16.51 15.89
N SER A 158 -4.44 -16.93 14.86
CA SER A 158 -5.91 -16.78 14.87
C SER A 158 -6.66 -17.84 15.71
N LYS A 159 -5.97 -18.85 16.27
CA LYS A 159 -6.58 -19.91 17.08
C LYS A 159 -6.41 -19.75 18.59
N GLU A 160 -5.56 -18.85 19.04
CA GLU A 160 -5.31 -18.65 20.48
C GLU A 160 -6.14 -17.53 21.12
N GLN A 161 -7.01 -16.88 20.34
CA GLN A 161 -7.89 -15.79 20.83
C GLN A 161 -9.39 -16.11 20.70
N GLN A 162 -9.80 -17.39 20.83
CA GLN A 162 -11.20 -17.80 21.01
C GLN A 162 -11.44 -18.35 22.38
#